data_50f93e295c31c44724067eeb01947653
#
_entry.id   50f93e295c31c44724067eeb01947653
#
_cell.length_a   1.000
_cell.length_b   1.000
_cell.length_c   1.000
_cell.angle_alpha   90.00
_cell.angle_beta   90.00
_cell.angle_gamma   90.00
#
_symmetry.space_group_name_H-M   'P 1'
#
loop_
_entity.id
_entity.type
_entity.pdbx_description
1 polymer ?
#
loop_
_entity_poly.entity_id
_entity_poly.type
_entity_poly.pdbx_seq_one_letter_code
_entity_poly.pdbx_strand_id
1 'polypeptide(L)'
;MRPAGKVARGVGPRYPHVVVLVGATGDLARRKLLPGLFHLSRAGFIPECRIIGVSLDDLDVEGFRKVARGALDEFSTREVSEADWAAFAAALDYVPLTAGASALQAAVARAEKNFTGESRRLHYLSVPPNAALSCVRMLGQANLVEKSRVVMEKPFGTDLPSAVSLNASLHEVFKEEQIFRIDHFLGKEPAQNILAFRFANGLFEPIWNRNFIDHIQIDVPETLGLGKRAGFYETVGAFRDMVVTHLFQILAFMAMEPPTSLEPTPISEEKNKVFRSMLPIKPADVVRGQYTGYRTEEGINPESDTETFIALKCFIDNWRWAGVPFYLRTGKRLAEGQRIISIAFREPPKTMFPPGSGIGAQGPDHLTFDLADASKVSLSFYGKRPGPGMRLDKLSLQFAMHDTGFIGDVLEAYERLILDAMRGDHTLYTTAEGIEGLWEKAAPLIDAPPPVRPYAPGSWGPNVIHQLIAPHAWRLPFERAWRDPNRLGS
;
A
#
# COMPACT_ATOMS: atom_id res chain seq x y z
N MET A 1 0.35 -27.79 -19.88
CA MET A 1 1.31 -26.70 -20.12
C MET A 1 0.69 -25.69 -21.07
N ARG A 2 0.25 -24.51 -20.62
CA ARG A 2 -0.10 -23.41 -21.52
C ARG A 2 1.20 -22.64 -21.79
N PRO A 3 1.51 -22.26 -23.04
CA PRO A 3 2.68 -21.46 -23.33
C PRO A 3 2.55 -20.11 -22.61
N ALA A 4 3.67 -19.61 -22.07
CA ALA A 4 3.73 -18.27 -21.49
C ALA A 4 3.13 -17.30 -22.49
N GLY A 5 2.05 -16.63 -22.11
CA GLY A 5 1.39 -15.65 -22.98
C GLY A 5 2.39 -14.55 -23.33
N LYS A 6 2.52 -14.25 -24.62
CA LYS A 6 3.34 -13.11 -25.04
C LYS A 6 2.79 -11.86 -24.38
N VAL A 7 3.62 -11.19 -23.56
CA VAL A 7 3.31 -9.88 -22.98
C VAL A 7 2.88 -8.96 -24.11
N ALA A 8 1.77 -8.24 -23.94
CA ALA A 8 1.27 -7.30 -24.92
C ALA A 8 2.38 -6.26 -25.22
N ARG A 9 2.62 -5.97 -26.50
CA ARG A 9 3.59 -4.93 -26.89
C ARG A 9 3.23 -3.61 -26.21
N GLY A 10 4.21 -2.99 -25.53
CA GLY A 10 4.04 -1.70 -24.85
C GLY A 10 3.82 -1.76 -23.33
N VAL A 11 3.75 -2.95 -22.72
CA VAL A 11 3.61 -3.09 -21.26
C VAL A 11 4.95 -2.93 -20.53
N GLY A 12 6.07 -3.29 -21.14
CA GLY A 12 7.41 -3.14 -20.57
C GLY A 12 7.98 -1.72 -20.65
N PRO A 13 9.16 -1.46 -20.04
CA PRO A 13 9.88 -0.20 -20.17
C PRO A 13 10.37 0.00 -21.61
N ARG A 14 10.42 1.27 -22.04
CA ARG A 14 10.86 1.64 -23.40
C ARG A 14 12.35 1.38 -23.66
N TYR A 15 13.16 1.41 -22.62
CA TYR A 15 14.61 1.29 -22.70
C TYR A 15 15.09 0.09 -21.89
N PRO A 16 16.24 -0.53 -22.26
CA PRO A 16 16.92 -1.47 -21.40
C PRO A 16 17.36 -0.80 -20.09
N HIS A 17 17.44 -1.60 -19.00
CA HIS A 17 17.72 -1.08 -17.68
C HIS A 17 18.91 -1.77 -17.00
N VAL A 18 19.73 -0.96 -16.35
CA VAL A 18 20.61 -1.42 -15.28
C VAL A 18 19.93 -1.14 -13.95
N VAL A 19 19.62 -2.20 -13.21
CA VAL A 19 19.06 -2.13 -11.85
C VAL A 19 20.21 -2.22 -10.86
N VAL A 20 20.41 -1.17 -10.06
CA VAL A 20 21.34 -1.17 -8.93
C VAL A 20 20.51 -1.44 -7.68
N LEU A 21 20.60 -2.65 -7.15
CA LEU A 21 19.87 -3.08 -5.96
C LEU A 21 20.76 -2.90 -4.73
N VAL A 22 20.58 -1.81 -4.00
CA VAL A 22 21.33 -1.54 -2.76
C VAL A 22 20.63 -2.22 -1.59
N GLY A 23 21.39 -2.96 -0.77
CA GLY A 23 20.83 -3.86 0.24
C GLY A 23 20.43 -5.23 -0.35
N ALA A 24 21.14 -5.68 -1.38
CA ALA A 24 20.80 -6.85 -2.20
C ALA A 24 20.76 -8.19 -1.45
N THR A 25 21.38 -8.28 -0.28
CA THR A 25 21.39 -9.48 0.58
C THR A 25 20.39 -9.40 1.73
N GLY A 26 19.71 -8.25 1.87
CA GLY A 26 18.73 -8.00 2.94
C GLY A 26 17.43 -8.78 2.79
N ASP A 27 16.61 -8.77 3.84
CA ASP A 27 15.35 -9.54 3.92
C ASP A 27 14.37 -9.17 2.80
N LEU A 28 14.14 -7.87 2.55
CA LEU A 28 13.25 -7.42 1.48
C LEU A 28 13.75 -7.84 0.10
N ALA A 29 15.07 -7.69 -0.15
CA ALA A 29 15.66 -8.09 -1.42
C ALA A 29 15.46 -9.59 -1.68
N ARG A 30 15.73 -10.42 -0.68
CA ARG A 30 15.56 -11.88 -0.79
C ARG A 30 14.11 -12.31 -0.93
N ARG A 31 13.20 -11.73 -0.13
CA ARG A 31 11.80 -12.17 -0.09
C ARG A 31 10.96 -11.65 -1.24
N LYS A 32 11.28 -10.47 -1.77
CA LYS A 32 10.41 -9.78 -2.73
C LYS A 32 11.12 -9.32 -3.99
N LEU A 33 12.27 -8.63 -3.87
CA LEU A 33 12.84 -7.94 -5.02
C LEU A 33 13.54 -8.89 -6.00
N LEU A 34 14.35 -9.82 -5.52
CA LEU A 34 15.01 -10.82 -6.37
C LEU A 34 14.00 -11.78 -7.03
N PRO A 35 13.01 -12.36 -6.30
CA PRO A 35 11.94 -13.14 -6.91
C PRO A 35 11.11 -12.32 -7.91
N GLY A 36 10.80 -11.05 -7.59
CA GLY A 36 10.04 -10.18 -8.49
C GLY A 36 10.78 -9.82 -9.76
N LEU A 37 12.05 -9.46 -9.68
CA LEU A 37 12.90 -9.19 -10.84
C LEU A 37 13.08 -10.43 -11.72
N PHE A 38 13.24 -11.61 -11.11
CA PHE A 38 13.27 -12.88 -11.82
C PHE A 38 11.97 -13.09 -12.61
N HIS A 39 10.82 -12.94 -11.94
CA HIS A 39 9.53 -13.12 -12.59
C HIS A 39 9.31 -12.12 -13.74
N LEU A 40 9.57 -10.83 -13.52
CA LEU A 40 9.45 -9.80 -14.56
C LEU A 40 10.34 -10.10 -15.78
N SER A 41 11.56 -10.58 -15.54
CA SER A 41 12.48 -10.98 -16.60
C SER A 41 11.96 -12.20 -17.39
N ARG A 42 11.57 -13.27 -16.67
CA ARG A 42 11.07 -14.50 -17.24
C ARG A 42 9.77 -14.31 -18.04
N ALA A 43 8.85 -13.52 -17.49
CA ALA A 43 7.58 -13.23 -18.16
C ALA A 43 7.73 -12.26 -19.36
N GLY A 44 8.92 -11.70 -19.57
CA GLY A 44 9.20 -10.82 -20.70
C GLY A 44 8.74 -9.37 -20.49
N PHE A 45 8.42 -8.97 -19.26
CA PHE A 45 8.11 -7.57 -18.94
C PHE A 45 9.35 -6.67 -19.00
N ILE A 46 10.54 -7.20 -18.66
CA ILE A 46 11.83 -6.50 -18.69
C ILE A 46 12.86 -7.30 -19.50
N PRO A 47 12.72 -7.41 -20.83
CA PRO A 47 13.51 -8.32 -21.64
C PRO A 47 15.01 -8.00 -21.67
N GLU A 48 15.38 -6.74 -21.50
CA GLU A 48 16.77 -6.28 -21.49
C GLU A 48 17.09 -5.61 -20.15
N CYS A 49 17.54 -6.42 -19.17
CA CYS A 49 17.86 -5.95 -17.83
C CYS A 49 19.18 -6.54 -17.34
N ARG A 50 19.99 -5.73 -16.67
CA ARG A 50 21.16 -6.14 -15.90
C ARG A 50 20.95 -5.72 -14.45
N ILE A 51 21.34 -6.55 -13.50
CA ILE A 51 21.12 -6.33 -12.07
C ILE A 51 22.46 -6.35 -11.37
N ILE A 52 22.79 -5.25 -10.69
CA ILE A 52 24.00 -5.13 -9.86
C ILE A 52 23.57 -5.11 -8.40
N GLY A 53 23.85 -6.19 -7.68
CA GLY A 53 23.67 -6.22 -6.24
C GLY A 53 24.75 -5.40 -5.54
N VAL A 54 24.33 -4.63 -4.52
CA VAL A 54 25.25 -3.85 -3.67
C VAL A 54 24.86 -4.09 -2.22
N SER A 55 25.77 -4.54 -1.38
CA SER A 55 25.54 -4.66 0.07
C SER A 55 26.83 -4.55 0.87
N LEU A 56 26.71 -4.63 2.20
CA LEU A 56 27.85 -4.60 3.12
C LEU A 56 28.66 -5.92 3.11
N ASP A 57 28.05 -7.01 2.63
CA ASP A 57 28.70 -8.31 2.58
C ASP A 57 29.84 -8.29 1.56
N ASP A 58 30.97 -8.88 1.95
CA ASP A 58 32.12 -9.04 1.07
C ASP A 58 31.94 -10.32 0.22
N LEU A 59 31.16 -10.18 -0.85
CA LEU A 59 30.85 -11.24 -1.80
C LEU A 59 31.47 -10.94 -3.17
N ASP A 60 31.72 -11.98 -3.92
CA ASP A 60 31.90 -11.89 -5.37
C ASP A 60 30.56 -12.17 -6.10
N VAL A 61 30.59 -12.12 -7.41
CA VAL A 61 29.42 -12.38 -8.27
C VAL A 61 28.84 -13.77 -8.03
N GLU A 62 29.66 -14.77 -7.84
CA GLU A 62 29.20 -16.15 -7.60
C GLU A 62 28.57 -16.30 -6.21
N GLY A 63 29.12 -15.62 -5.21
CA GLY A 63 28.52 -15.52 -3.88
C GLY A 63 27.13 -14.89 -3.93
N PHE A 64 26.99 -13.79 -4.66
CA PHE A 64 25.69 -13.13 -4.85
C PHE A 64 24.69 -13.99 -5.65
N ARG A 65 25.15 -14.71 -6.68
CA ARG A 65 24.31 -15.67 -7.40
C ARG A 65 23.76 -16.77 -6.49
N LYS A 66 24.57 -17.26 -5.54
CA LYS A 66 24.09 -18.22 -4.52
C LYS A 66 23.02 -17.64 -3.62
N VAL A 67 23.19 -16.37 -3.19
CA VAL A 67 22.14 -15.65 -2.41
C VAL A 67 20.87 -15.53 -3.21
N ALA A 68 20.96 -15.11 -4.48
CA ALA A 68 19.80 -14.97 -5.36
C ALA A 68 19.10 -16.30 -5.63
N ARG A 69 19.87 -17.39 -5.87
CA ARG A 69 19.28 -18.73 -6.05
C ARG A 69 18.54 -19.17 -4.80
N GLY A 70 19.15 -19.07 -3.63
CA GLY A 70 18.51 -19.41 -2.35
C GLY A 70 17.25 -18.56 -2.08
N ALA A 71 17.24 -17.31 -2.48
CA ALA A 71 16.06 -16.45 -2.40
C ALA A 71 14.92 -16.94 -3.30
N LEU A 72 15.23 -17.38 -4.53
CA LEU A 72 14.23 -17.94 -5.43
C LEU A 72 13.70 -19.29 -4.92
N ASP A 73 14.57 -20.17 -4.44
CA ASP A 73 14.18 -21.49 -3.92
C ASP A 73 13.28 -21.39 -2.68
N GLU A 74 13.48 -20.37 -1.84
CA GLU A 74 12.71 -20.16 -0.61
C GLU A 74 11.41 -19.33 -0.82
N PHE A 75 11.43 -18.32 -1.68
CA PHE A 75 10.37 -17.30 -1.73
C PHE A 75 9.66 -17.18 -3.09
N SER A 76 10.15 -17.84 -4.15
CA SER A 76 9.43 -17.81 -5.43
C SER A 76 8.11 -18.57 -5.31
N THR A 77 7.02 -17.93 -5.67
CA THR A 77 5.69 -18.56 -5.78
C THR A 77 5.52 -19.33 -7.10
N ARG A 78 6.52 -19.28 -7.97
CA ARG A 78 6.51 -19.87 -9.31
C ARG A 78 7.69 -20.82 -9.48
N GLU A 79 7.52 -21.82 -10.32
CA GLU A 79 8.57 -22.77 -10.65
C GLU A 79 9.79 -22.09 -11.28
N VAL A 80 10.98 -22.43 -10.81
CA VAL A 80 12.26 -21.93 -11.30
C VAL A 80 12.96 -23.05 -12.07
N SER A 81 12.89 -22.99 -13.41
CA SER A 81 13.62 -23.95 -14.24
C SER A 81 15.12 -23.63 -14.27
N GLU A 82 15.97 -24.63 -14.48
CA GLU A 82 17.43 -24.39 -14.60
C GLU A 82 17.79 -23.48 -15.78
N ALA A 83 17.03 -23.55 -16.87
CA ALA A 83 17.25 -22.66 -18.02
C ALA A 83 16.91 -21.20 -17.70
N ASP A 84 15.77 -20.96 -17.00
CA ASP A 84 15.36 -19.61 -16.58
C ASP A 84 16.34 -19.05 -15.56
N TRP A 85 16.80 -19.90 -14.62
CA TRP A 85 17.83 -19.54 -13.66
C TRP A 85 19.13 -19.15 -14.33
N ALA A 86 19.64 -19.98 -15.26
CA ALA A 86 20.91 -19.71 -15.95
C ALA A 86 20.87 -18.35 -16.70
N ALA A 87 19.73 -18.04 -17.36
CA ALA A 87 19.53 -16.77 -18.04
C ALA A 87 19.52 -15.59 -17.05
N PHE A 88 18.83 -15.73 -15.92
CA PHE A 88 18.77 -14.70 -14.88
C PHE A 88 20.13 -14.51 -14.19
N ALA A 89 20.82 -15.59 -13.81
CA ALA A 89 22.13 -15.55 -13.20
C ALA A 89 23.18 -14.85 -14.08
N ALA A 90 23.10 -15.01 -15.42
CA ALA A 90 23.97 -14.31 -16.36
C ALA A 90 23.72 -12.78 -16.39
N ALA A 91 22.57 -12.31 -15.90
CA ALA A 91 22.26 -10.90 -15.80
C ALA A 91 22.69 -10.28 -14.46
N LEU A 92 23.14 -11.09 -13.50
CA LEU A 92 23.56 -10.63 -12.17
C LEU A 92 25.03 -10.26 -12.13
N ASP A 93 25.35 -9.11 -11.51
CA ASP A 93 26.68 -8.64 -11.11
C ASP A 93 26.64 -8.21 -9.65
N TYR A 94 27.79 -8.01 -9.01
CA TYR A 94 27.86 -7.63 -7.61
C TYR A 94 29.03 -6.66 -7.34
N VAL A 95 28.79 -5.69 -6.46
CA VAL A 95 29.80 -4.76 -5.98
C VAL A 95 29.64 -4.61 -4.45
N PRO A 96 30.64 -4.98 -3.63
CA PRO A 96 30.61 -4.67 -2.21
C PRO A 96 30.48 -3.16 -1.98
N LEU A 97 29.64 -2.73 -1.05
CA LEU A 97 29.45 -1.31 -0.74
C LEU A 97 30.76 -0.63 -0.33
N THR A 98 31.65 -1.37 0.31
CA THR A 98 32.99 -0.94 0.73
C THR A 98 33.95 -0.60 -0.44
N ALA A 99 33.65 -1.12 -1.65
CA ALA A 99 34.41 -0.82 -2.85
C ALA A 99 34.16 0.62 -3.37
N GLY A 100 33.10 1.27 -2.92
CA GLY A 100 32.82 2.68 -3.12
C GLY A 100 32.27 3.06 -4.48
N ALA A 101 32.10 4.37 -4.67
CA ALA A 101 31.44 4.98 -5.84
C ALA A 101 32.09 4.62 -7.18
N SER A 102 33.42 4.62 -7.26
CA SER A 102 34.17 4.35 -8.49
C SER A 102 33.99 2.90 -8.97
N ALA A 103 33.98 1.94 -8.05
CA ALA A 103 33.73 0.53 -8.39
C ALA A 103 32.31 0.31 -8.91
N LEU A 104 31.32 0.95 -8.29
CA LEU A 104 29.93 0.91 -8.73
C LEU A 104 29.78 1.56 -10.11
N GLN A 105 30.37 2.71 -10.35
CA GLN A 105 30.38 3.38 -11.66
C GLN A 105 30.94 2.46 -12.74
N ALA A 106 32.09 1.82 -12.46
CA ALA A 106 32.71 0.89 -13.41
C ALA A 106 31.82 -0.32 -13.71
N ALA A 107 31.13 -0.88 -12.69
CA ALA A 107 30.22 -2.00 -12.87
C ALA A 107 29.01 -1.61 -13.73
N VAL A 108 28.40 -0.45 -13.47
CA VAL A 108 27.30 0.07 -14.29
C VAL A 108 27.73 0.28 -15.73
N ALA A 109 28.89 0.91 -15.96
CA ALA A 109 29.44 1.11 -17.30
C ALA A 109 29.70 -0.20 -18.06
N ARG A 110 30.15 -1.26 -17.37
CA ARG A 110 30.28 -2.62 -17.95
C ARG A 110 28.92 -3.19 -18.33
N ALA A 111 27.93 -3.06 -17.44
CA ALA A 111 26.57 -3.56 -17.69
C ALA A 111 25.93 -2.86 -18.90
N GLU A 112 26.07 -1.54 -19.02
CA GLU A 112 25.52 -0.74 -20.12
C GLU A 112 26.12 -1.10 -21.49
N LYS A 113 27.37 -1.55 -21.54
CA LYS A 113 28.01 -2.01 -22.80
C LYS A 113 27.36 -3.25 -23.41
N ASN A 114 26.56 -4.00 -22.63
CA ASN A 114 25.83 -5.15 -23.15
C ASN A 114 24.54 -4.78 -23.88
N PHE A 115 24.12 -3.51 -23.85
CA PHE A 115 22.90 -3.06 -24.53
C PHE A 115 23.23 -2.43 -25.87
N THR A 116 22.29 -2.59 -26.80
CA THR A 116 22.33 -1.88 -28.09
C THR A 116 21.51 -0.60 -27.96
N GLY A 117 22.18 0.55 -27.87
CA GLY A 117 21.53 1.84 -27.80
C GLY A 117 21.47 2.43 -26.40
N GLU A 118 20.50 3.31 -26.19
CA GLU A 118 20.36 4.06 -24.94
C GLU A 118 19.72 3.22 -23.86
N SER A 119 20.30 3.24 -22.64
CA SER A 119 19.79 2.57 -21.46
C SER A 119 19.31 3.55 -20.39
N ARG A 120 18.62 3.04 -19.37
CA ARG A 120 18.21 3.74 -18.16
C ARG A 120 18.71 3.00 -16.92
N ARG A 121 18.79 3.71 -15.81
CA ARG A 121 19.20 3.14 -14.51
C ARG A 121 18.06 3.20 -13.53
N LEU A 122 17.85 2.13 -12.78
CA LEU A 122 16.96 2.09 -11.63
C LEU A 122 17.77 1.77 -10.38
N HIS A 123 17.87 2.74 -9.48
CA HIS A 123 18.50 2.54 -8.18
C HIS A 123 17.43 2.18 -7.17
N TYR A 124 17.44 0.95 -6.66
CA TYR A 124 16.50 0.51 -5.63
C TYR A 124 17.21 0.48 -4.28
N LEU A 125 16.78 1.34 -3.35
CA LEU A 125 17.39 1.45 -2.02
C LEU A 125 16.61 0.60 -1.00
N SER A 126 16.99 -0.67 -0.92
CA SER A 126 16.45 -1.65 0.05
C SER A 126 17.31 -1.66 1.33
N VAL A 127 17.51 -0.49 1.92
CA VAL A 127 18.38 -0.26 3.08
C VAL A 127 17.63 0.46 4.20
N PRO A 128 18.08 0.35 5.46
CA PRO A 128 17.53 1.12 6.55
C PRO A 128 17.57 2.65 6.28
N PRO A 129 16.60 3.42 6.82
CA PRO A 129 16.45 4.84 6.53
C PRO A 129 17.72 5.68 6.78
N ASN A 130 18.46 5.35 7.83
CA ASN A 130 19.72 6.03 8.17
C ASN A 130 20.85 5.81 7.15
N ALA A 131 20.79 4.72 6.37
CA ALA A 131 21.76 4.40 5.32
C ALA A 131 21.35 4.98 3.95
N ALA A 132 20.07 5.24 3.73
CA ALA A 132 19.54 5.63 2.43
C ALA A 132 20.18 6.90 1.88
N LEU A 133 20.33 7.95 2.69
CA LEU A 133 20.94 9.21 2.27
C LEU A 133 22.44 9.07 1.92
N SER A 134 23.17 8.20 2.63
CA SER A 134 24.57 7.89 2.30
C SER A 134 24.66 7.20 0.94
N CYS A 135 23.73 6.29 0.64
CA CYS A 135 23.65 5.64 -0.66
C CYS A 135 23.29 6.65 -1.77
N VAL A 136 22.36 7.56 -1.52
CA VAL A 136 22.02 8.64 -2.47
C VAL A 136 23.24 9.50 -2.80
N ARG A 137 23.99 9.94 -1.80
CA ARG A 137 25.23 10.70 -2.02
C ARG A 137 26.30 9.91 -2.79
N MET A 138 26.43 8.62 -2.49
CA MET A 138 27.33 7.72 -3.24
C MET A 138 26.94 7.64 -4.72
N LEU A 139 25.63 7.55 -5.04
CA LEU A 139 25.16 7.55 -6.42
C LEU A 139 25.47 8.86 -7.13
N GLY A 140 25.36 10.00 -6.45
CA GLY A 140 25.82 11.31 -6.94
C GLY A 140 27.33 11.34 -7.23
N GLN A 141 28.14 10.89 -6.29
CA GLN A 141 29.61 10.79 -6.44
C GLN A 141 30.02 9.84 -7.58
N ALA A 142 29.25 8.79 -7.82
CA ALA A 142 29.46 7.84 -8.90
C ALA A 142 29.01 8.36 -10.28
N ASN A 143 28.47 9.58 -10.38
CA ASN A 143 27.87 10.13 -11.61
C ASN A 143 26.78 9.23 -12.22
N LEU A 144 25.95 8.63 -11.37
CA LEU A 144 24.88 7.70 -11.78
C LEU A 144 23.47 8.31 -11.73
N VAL A 145 23.37 9.64 -11.66
CA VAL A 145 22.11 10.37 -11.50
C VAL A 145 21.41 10.63 -12.84
N GLU A 146 22.18 10.97 -13.89
CA GLU A 146 21.62 11.24 -15.20
C GLU A 146 20.93 9.97 -15.78
N LYS A 147 19.79 10.12 -16.42
CA LYS A 147 19.00 9.02 -17.01
C LYS A 147 18.66 7.90 -16.03
N SER A 148 18.55 8.25 -14.74
CA SER A 148 18.26 7.31 -13.68
C SER A 148 17.00 7.66 -12.91
N ARG A 149 16.49 6.68 -12.16
CA ARG A 149 15.43 6.82 -11.17
C ARG A 149 15.87 6.15 -9.87
N VAL A 150 15.39 6.67 -8.75
CA VAL A 150 15.69 6.10 -7.44
C VAL A 150 14.38 5.69 -6.74
N VAL A 151 14.31 4.45 -6.31
CA VAL A 151 13.20 3.92 -5.50
C VAL A 151 13.60 3.95 -4.04
N MET A 152 12.75 4.57 -3.23
CA MET A 152 12.92 4.72 -1.79
C MET A 152 11.86 3.93 -1.05
N GLU A 153 12.29 3.16 -0.04
CA GLU A 153 11.41 2.50 0.91
C GLU A 153 11.01 3.43 2.07
N LYS A 154 9.86 3.17 2.66
CA LYS A 154 9.46 3.86 3.89
C LYS A 154 10.39 3.51 5.08
N PRO A 155 10.45 4.36 6.11
CA PRO A 155 9.66 5.57 6.36
C PRO A 155 10.19 6.80 5.63
N PHE A 156 9.27 7.71 5.27
CA PHE A 156 9.60 9.01 4.69
C PHE A 156 9.48 10.10 5.75
N GLY A 157 10.41 10.09 6.70
CA GLY A 157 10.33 10.84 7.95
C GLY A 157 9.44 10.16 9.00
N THR A 158 9.40 10.74 10.18
CA THR A 158 8.58 10.35 11.34
C THR A 158 7.71 11.50 11.84
N ASP A 159 7.95 12.70 11.30
CA ASP A 159 7.27 13.96 11.53
C ASP A 159 7.55 14.92 10.36
N LEU A 160 6.95 16.10 10.37
CA LEU A 160 7.14 17.09 9.31
C LEU A 160 8.60 17.55 9.17
N PRO A 161 9.34 17.95 10.24
CA PRO A 161 10.72 18.37 10.10
C PRO A 161 11.63 17.31 9.48
N SER A 162 11.50 16.06 9.89
CA SER A 162 12.33 14.96 9.36
C SER A 162 11.98 14.62 7.91
N ALA A 163 10.69 14.72 7.52
CA ALA A 163 10.26 14.52 6.14
C ALA A 163 10.81 15.62 5.22
N VAL A 164 10.73 16.90 5.63
CA VAL A 164 11.29 18.04 4.90
C VAL A 164 12.81 17.89 4.73
N SER A 165 13.51 17.52 5.80
CA SER A 165 14.98 17.30 5.76
C SER A 165 15.36 16.15 4.82
N LEU A 166 14.60 15.04 4.86
CA LEU A 166 14.82 13.91 3.96
C LEU A 166 14.63 14.32 2.49
N ASN A 167 13.52 14.99 2.18
CA ASN A 167 13.23 15.45 0.82
C ASN A 167 14.26 16.46 0.32
N ALA A 168 14.66 17.42 1.15
CA ALA A 168 15.72 18.37 0.79
C ALA A 168 17.03 17.65 0.44
N SER A 169 17.45 16.67 1.26
CA SER A 169 18.67 15.88 1.00
C SER A 169 18.57 15.03 -0.28
N LEU A 170 17.40 14.51 -0.61
CA LEU A 170 17.17 13.79 -1.87
C LEU A 170 17.29 14.74 -3.06
N HIS A 171 16.71 15.95 -2.95
CA HIS A 171 16.72 16.96 -4.01
C HIS A 171 18.11 17.61 -4.25
N GLU A 172 19.08 17.46 -3.34
CA GLU A 172 20.48 17.79 -3.60
C GLU A 172 21.10 16.93 -4.72
N VAL A 173 20.56 15.72 -4.95
CA VAL A 173 21.12 14.75 -5.88
C VAL A 173 20.17 14.42 -7.03
N PHE A 174 18.90 14.18 -6.75
CA PHE A 174 17.90 13.79 -7.73
C PHE A 174 16.80 14.84 -7.85
N LYS A 175 16.22 14.99 -9.03
CA LYS A 175 14.99 15.77 -9.22
C LYS A 175 13.77 14.97 -8.75
N GLU A 176 12.67 15.65 -8.38
CA GLU A 176 11.47 14.98 -7.89
C GLU A 176 10.92 13.93 -8.87
N GLU A 177 10.95 14.20 -10.18
CA GLU A 177 10.51 13.26 -11.21
C GLU A 177 11.38 11.99 -11.32
N GLN A 178 12.52 11.95 -10.66
CA GLN A 178 13.40 10.77 -10.57
C GLN A 178 13.17 9.96 -9.31
N ILE A 179 12.41 10.48 -8.32
CA ILE A 179 12.27 9.88 -6.99
C ILE A 179 10.95 9.13 -6.90
N PHE A 180 11.00 7.84 -6.61
CA PHE A 180 9.89 6.93 -6.49
C PHE A 180 9.75 6.47 -5.03
N ARG A 181 8.88 7.12 -4.24
CA ARG A 181 8.60 6.77 -2.84
C ARG A 181 7.54 5.69 -2.81
N ILE A 182 7.97 4.47 -2.48
CA ILE A 182 7.14 3.27 -2.60
C ILE A 182 6.08 3.18 -1.50
N ASP A 183 4.85 2.91 -1.92
CA ASP A 183 3.78 2.43 -1.05
C ASP A 183 3.26 1.10 -1.60
N HIS A 184 3.64 0.00 -0.96
CA HIS A 184 3.27 -1.33 -1.43
C HIS A 184 1.77 -1.65 -1.34
N PHE A 185 0.98 -0.87 -0.59
CA PHE A 185 -0.48 -0.98 -0.58
C PHE A 185 -1.09 -0.51 -1.89
N LEU A 186 -0.54 0.56 -2.47
CA LEU A 186 -1.01 1.08 -3.76
C LEU A 186 -0.64 0.15 -4.93
N GLY A 187 0.44 -0.62 -4.79
CA GLY A 187 0.84 -1.63 -5.78
C GLY A 187 -0.12 -2.81 -5.90
N LYS A 188 -1.05 -2.97 -4.98
CA LYS A 188 -2.04 -4.06 -4.99
C LYS A 188 -3.20 -3.77 -5.93
N GLU A 189 -3.63 -4.78 -6.70
CA GLU A 189 -4.78 -4.69 -7.61
C GLU A 189 -6.06 -4.14 -6.95
N PRO A 190 -6.44 -4.53 -5.70
CA PRO A 190 -7.63 -3.98 -5.06
C PRO A 190 -7.61 -2.46 -4.87
N ALA A 191 -6.45 -1.87 -4.59
CA ALA A 191 -6.31 -0.41 -4.44
C ALA A 191 -6.48 0.30 -5.79
N GLN A 192 -5.90 -0.25 -6.85
CA GLN A 192 -6.04 0.28 -8.22
C GLN A 192 -7.47 0.13 -8.75
N ASN A 193 -8.15 -0.94 -8.34
CA ASN A 193 -9.54 -1.19 -8.74
C ASN A 193 -10.51 -0.10 -8.24
N ILE A 194 -10.16 0.63 -7.19
CA ILE A 194 -10.95 1.79 -6.73
C ILE A 194 -11.06 2.83 -7.86
N LEU A 195 -9.96 3.12 -8.55
CA LEU A 195 -9.94 4.09 -9.66
C LEU A 195 -10.79 3.60 -10.82
N ALA A 196 -10.64 2.32 -11.20
CA ALA A 196 -11.43 1.71 -12.26
C ALA A 196 -12.93 1.71 -11.91
N PHE A 197 -13.27 1.34 -10.68
CA PHE A 197 -14.65 1.30 -10.21
C PHE A 197 -15.31 2.67 -10.24
N ARG A 198 -14.61 3.71 -9.77
CA ARG A 198 -15.11 5.08 -9.76
C ARG A 198 -15.22 5.67 -11.16
N PHE A 199 -14.18 5.58 -11.97
CA PHE A 199 -14.04 6.40 -13.17
C PHE A 199 -14.42 5.69 -14.47
N ALA A 200 -14.55 4.36 -14.47
CA ALA A 200 -15.07 3.62 -15.62
C ALA A 200 -16.60 3.41 -15.58
N ASN A 201 -17.27 3.71 -14.45
CA ASN A 201 -18.68 3.42 -14.24
C ASN A 201 -19.49 4.68 -13.94
N GLY A 202 -20.28 5.15 -14.90
CA GLY A 202 -21.13 6.33 -14.77
C GLY A 202 -22.24 6.22 -13.69
N LEU A 203 -22.42 5.06 -13.09
CA LEU A 203 -23.39 4.84 -12.01
C LEU A 203 -22.91 5.40 -10.67
N PHE A 204 -21.61 5.28 -10.37
CA PHE A 204 -21.11 5.54 -9.01
C PHE A 204 -20.61 6.96 -8.81
N GLU A 205 -19.89 7.55 -9.74
CA GLU A 205 -19.30 8.88 -9.56
C GLU A 205 -20.33 9.99 -9.25
N PRO A 206 -21.54 10.00 -9.86
CA PRO A 206 -22.57 11.01 -9.51
C PRO A 206 -23.04 10.97 -8.05
N ILE A 207 -22.97 9.79 -7.40
CA ILE A 207 -23.37 9.61 -6.00
C ILE A 207 -22.15 9.61 -5.05
N TRP A 208 -20.94 9.85 -5.55
CA TRP A 208 -19.69 9.78 -4.79
C TRP A 208 -19.37 11.12 -4.11
N ASN A 209 -20.28 11.56 -3.24
CA ASN A 209 -20.17 12.85 -2.56
C ASN A 209 -21.04 12.92 -1.30
N ARG A 210 -20.88 14.00 -0.53
CA ARG A 210 -21.57 14.29 0.72
C ARG A 210 -23.12 14.24 0.67
N ASN A 211 -23.72 14.37 -0.49
CA ASN A 211 -25.19 14.33 -0.61
C ASN A 211 -25.73 12.90 -0.50
N PHE A 212 -24.92 11.89 -0.85
CA PHE A 212 -25.32 10.49 -0.87
C PHE A 212 -24.54 9.64 0.12
N ILE A 213 -23.28 9.97 0.41
CA ILE A 213 -22.44 9.22 1.34
C ILE A 213 -22.56 9.84 2.74
N ASP A 214 -22.85 8.96 3.70
CA ASP A 214 -22.97 9.32 5.11
C ASP A 214 -21.60 9.28 5.81
N HIS A 215 -20.88 8.18 5.68
CA HIS A 215 -19.51 8.03 6.18
C HIS A 215 -18.74 6.96 5.40
N ILE A 216 -17.41 6.97 5.56
CA ILE A 216 -16.52 5.97 4.98
C ILE A 216 -15.68 5.36 6.10
N GLN A 217 -15.49 4.03 6.06
CA GLN A 217 -14.62 3.29 6.95
C GLN A 217 -13.50 2.63 6.14
N ILE A 218 -12.25 2.82 6.56
CA ILE A 218 -11.05 2.14 6.02
C ILE A 218 -10.47 1.31 7.16
N ASP A 219 -10.65 0.01 7.10
CA ASP A 219 -10.29 -0.92 8.16
C ASP A 219 -9.23 -1.92 7.65
N VAL A 220 -8.05 -1.87 8.24
CA VAL A 220 -6.89 -2.67 7.87
C VAL A 220 -6.32 -3.36 9.10
N PRO A 221 -7.06 -4.34 9.66
CA PRO A 221 -6.62 -5.09 10.84
C PRO A 221 -5.55 -6.13 10.46
N GLU A 222 -4.69 -6.46 11.43
CA GLU A 222 -3.70 -7.53 11.31
C GLU A 222 -3.82 -8.49 12.50
N THR A 223 -3.89 -9.80 12.22
CA THR A 223 -3.92 -10.84 13.25
C THR A 223 -2.53 -11.15 13.82
N LEU A 224 -1.48 -10.84 13.05
CA LEU A 224 -0.10 -11.09 13.43
C LEU A 224 0.40 -10.10 14.49
N GLY A 225 1.31 -10.56 15.34
CA GLY A 225 2.11 -9.73 16.24
C GLY A 225 3.36 -9.18 15.54
N LEU A 226 4.28 -8.63 16.30
CA LEU A 226 5.47 -7.94 15.78
C LEU A 226 6.65 -8.88 15.50
N GLY A 227 6.75 -9.99 16.22
CA GLY A 227 7.86 -10.92 16.08
C GLY A 227 9.22 -10.23 16.21
N LYS A 228 10.17 -10.56 15.35
CA LYS A 228 11.53 -9.97 15.36
C LYS A 228 11.58 -8.46 15.04
N ARG A 229 10.46 -7.82 14.70
CA ARG A 229 10.40 -6.39 14.37
C ARG A 229 9.97 -5.51 15.55
N ALA A 230 9.86 -6.06 16.75
CA ALA A 230 9.40 -5.34 17.94
C ALA A 230 10.21 -4.06 18.20
N GLY A 231 11.55 -4.12 18.21
CA GLY A 231 12.41 -2.97 18.42
C GLY A 231 12.27 -1.85 17.37
N PHE A 232 12.04 -2.20 16.11
CA PHE A 232 11.73 -1.20 15.08
C PHE A 232 10.36 -0.56 15.33
N TYR A 233 9.36 -1.38 15.65
CA TYR A 233 8.00 -0.90 15.84
C TYR A 233 7.86 0.03 17.06
N GLU A 234 8.69 -0.18 18.08
CA GLU A 234 8.74 0.67 19.27
C GLU A 234 8.98 2.14 18.95
N THR A 235 9.71 2.42 17.88
CA THR A 235 10.01 3.80 17.46
C THR A 235 8.98 4.40 16.50
N VAL A 236 8.10 3.58 15.93
CA VAL A 236 7.20 3.99 14.84
C VAL A 236 5.73 3.98 15.27
N GLY A 237 5.26 2.89 15.89
CA GLY A 237 3.86 2.70 16.25
C GLY A 237 2.92 2.52 15.06
N ALA A 238 1.65 2.21 15.35
CA ALA A 238 0.63 1.95 14.33
C ALA A 238 0.30 3.19 13.49
N PHE A 239 0.34 4.36 14.08
CA PHE A 239 0.00 5.61 13.39
C PHE A 239 0.98 5.92 12.26
N ARG A 240 2.26 5.99 12.59
CA ARG A 240 3.31 6.31 11.61
C ARG A 240 3.51 5.18 10.60
N ASP A 241 3.43 3.91 11.07
CA ASP A 241 3.63 2.76 10.18
C ASP A 241 2.52 2.58 9.16
N MET A 242 1.26 2.75 9.56
CA MET A 242 0.11 2.38 8.74
C MET A 242 -0.73 3.57 8.28
N VAL A 243 -1.01 4.54 9.14
CA VAL A 243 -1.99 5.58 8.81
C VAL A 243 -1.40 6.60 7.86
N VAL A 244 -0.30 7.24 8.24
CA VAL A 244 0.30 8.33 7.45
C VAL A 244 0.79 7.84 6.09
N THR A 245 1.34 6.63 6.04
CA THR A 245 1.94 6.11 4.81
C THR A 245 0.94 5.37 3.92
N HIS A 246 0.04 4.54 4.47
CA HIS A 246 -0.81 3.65 3.68
C HIS A 246 -2.28 4.06 3.66
N LEU A 247 -2.89 4.27 4.85
CA LEU A 247 -4.33 4.50 4.90
C LEU A 247 -4.73 5.84 4.28
N PHE A 248 -3.90 6.86 4.44
CA PHE A 248 -4.15 8.15 3.80
C PHE A 248 -3.97 8.12 2.27
N GLN A 249 -3.12 7.25 1.74
CA GLN A 249 -3.03 7.05 0.29
C GLN A 249 -4.29 6.38 -0.27
N ILE A 250 -4.81 5.35 0.44
CA ILE A 250 -6.09 4.71 0.09
C ILE A 250 -7.23 5.72 0.20
N LEU A 251 -7.26 6.52 1.29
CA LEU A 251 -8.23 7.58 1.47
C LEU A 251 -8.18 8.57 0.30
N ALA A 252 -7.00 8.93 -0.19
CA ALA A 252 -6.86 9.84 -1.33
C ALA A 252 -7.51 9.26 -2.60
N PHE A 253 -7.33 7.97 -2.91
CA PHE A 253 -8.00 7.33 -4.04
C PHE A 253 -9.54 7.30 -3.87
N MET A 254 -10.00 7.16 -2.63
CA MET A 254 -11.43 7.22 -2.32
C MET A 254 -12.01 8.62 -2.47
N ALA A 255 -11.23 9.65 -2.14
CA ALA A 255 -11.73 11.00 -1.95
C ALA A 255 -11.39 11.98 -3.09
N MET A 256 -10.43 11.66 -3.97
CA MET A 256 -9.99 12.55 -5.03
C MET A 256 -11.11 12.89 -6.04
N GLU A 257 -11.01 14.04 -6.68
CA GLU A 257 -11.84 14.38 -7.84
C GLU A 257 -11.44 13.50 -9.04
N PRO A 258 -12.33 13.31 -10.04
CA PRO A 258 -11.95 12.68 -11.30
C PRO A 258 -10.77 13.45 -11.93
N PRO A 259 -9.62 12.80 -12.15
CA PRO A 259 -8.49 13.45 -12.80
C PRO A 259 -8.79 13.69 -14.29
N THR A 260 -8.07 14.62 -14.91
CA THR A 260 -8.21 14.91 -16.34
C THR A 260 -7.78 13.73 -17.25
N SER A 261 -6.94 12.85 -16.73
CA SER A 261 -6.55 11.56 -17.31
C SER A 261 -6.02 10.63 -16.22
N LEU A 262 -5.88 9.34 -16.51
CA LEU A 262 -5.25 8.38 -15.59
C LEU A 262 -3.71 8.39 -15.68
N GLU A 263 -3.14 9.46 -16.22
CA GLU A 263 -1.69 9.67 -16.23
C GLU A 263 -1.18 10.05 -14.81
N PRO A 264 0.10 9.81 -14.50
CA PRO A 264 0.65 10.01 -13.17
C PRO A 264 0.46 11.41 -12.59
N THR A 265 0.73 12.45 -13.38
CA THR A 265 0.66 13.84 -12.90
C THR A 265 -0.74 14.26 -12.49
N PRO A 266 -1.80 14.12 -13.34
CA PRO A 266 -3.18 14.38 -12.92
C PRO A 266 -3.63 13.62 -11.67
N ILE A 267 -3.27 12.35 -11.55
CA ILE A 267 -3.60 11.55 -10.35
C ILE A 267 -2.91 12.12 -9.11
N SER A 268 -1.62 12.43 -9.19
CA SER A 268 -0.85 13.01 -8.09
C SER A 268 -1.39 14.37 -7.66
N GLU A 269 -1.79 15.20 -8.62
CA GLU A 269 -2.41 16.52 -8.36
C GLU A 269 -3.72 16.38 -7.59
N GLU A 270 -4.59 15.45 -7.99
CA GLU A 270 -5.86 15.22 -7.29
C GLU A 270 -5.65 14.63 -5.89
N LYS A 271 -4.70 13.71 -5.72
CA LYS A 271 -4.30 13.21 -4.39
C LYS A 271 -3.80 14.35 -3.50
N ASN A 272 -2.93 15.21 -3.98
CA ASN A 272 -2.39 16.33 -3.24
C ASN A 272 -3.49 17.35 -2.85
N LYS A 273 -4.50 17.56 -3.70
CA LYS A 273 -5.69 18.36 -3.34
C LYS A 273 -6.44 17.76 -2.15
N VAL A 274 -6.59 16.44 -2.10
CA VAL A 274 -7.18 15.77 -0.93
C VAL A 274 -6.36 16.06 0.32
N PHE A 275 -5.03 15.86 0.28
CA PHE A 275 -4.15 16.06 1.43
C PHE A 275 -4.18 17.50 1.93
N ARG A 276 -4.16 18.49 1.02
CA ARG A 276 -4.30 19.90 1.38
C ARG A 276 -5.65 20.20 2.04
N SER A 277 -6.73 19.54 1.58
CA SER A 277 -8.09 19.73 2.09
C SER A 277 -8.38 18.94 3.38
N MET A 278 -7.52 18.02 3.79
CA MET A 278 -7.68 17.33 5.07
C MET A 278 -7.57 18.31 6.22
N LEU A 279 -8.47 18.20 7.19
CA LEU A 279 -8.35 18.93 8.45
C LEU A 279 -7.26 18.29 9.31
N PRO A 280 -6.53 19.08 10.13
CA PRO A 280 -5.58 18.54 11.11
C PRO A 280 -6.25 17.50 12.01
N ILE A 281 -5.55 16.40 12.30
CA ILE A 281 -6.07 15.32 13.13
C ILE A 281 -6.11 15.77 14.58
N LYS A 282 -7.32 15.86 15.16
CA LYS A 282 -7.51 16.24 16.55
C LYS A 282 -7.28 15.04 17.46
N PRO A 283 -6.45 15.14 18.52
CA PRO A 283 -6.26 14.06 19.50
C PRO A 283 -7.57 13.51 20.09
N ALA A 284 -8.59 14.35 20.25
CA ALA A 284 -9.92 13.94 20.72
C ALA A 284 -10.68 13.01 19.75
N ASP A 285 -10.32 13.02 18.47
CA ASP A 285 -10.87 12.14 17.43
C ASP A 285 -10.02 10.88 17.21
N VAL A 286 -9.20 10.49 18.19
CA VAL A 286 -8.27 9.36 18.08
C VAL A 286 -8.34 8.45 19.30
N VAL A 287 -8.33 7.14 19.06
CA VAL A 287 -8.16 6.09 20.07
C VAL A 287 -6.86 5.36 19.78
N ARG A 288 -5.89 5.45 20.69
CA ARG A 288 -4.65 4.65 20.68
C ARG A 288 -4.82 3.42 21.55
N GLY A 289 -4.34 2.28 21.09
CA GLY A 289 -4.40 1.02 21.84
C GLY A 289 -3.06 0.29 21.86
N GLN A 290 -2.86 -0.51 22.89
CA GLN A 290 -1.72 -1.40 23.02
C GLN A 290 -2.22 -2.77 23.46
N TYR A 291 -1.88 -3.86 22.75
CA TYR A 291 -2.33 -5.18 23.15
C TYR A 291 -1.66 -5.64 24.43
N THR A 292 -2.41 -6.35 25.26
CA THR A 292 -1.90 -6.94 26.50
C THR A 292 -0.77 -7.91 26.18
N GLY A 293 0.38 -7.73 26.83
CA GLY A 293 1.59 -8.51 26.61
C GLY A 293 2.62 -7.82 25.70
N TYR A 294 2.32 -6.67 25.09
CA TYR A 294 3.28 -5.93 24.26
C TYR A 294 4.58 -5.58 25.00
N ARG A 295 4.44 -5.02 26.21
CA ARG A 295 5.58 -4.57 27.04
C ARG A 295 6.48 -5.70 27.55
N THR A 296 6.06 -6.97 27.35
CA THR A 296 6.84 -8.15 27.72
C THR A 296 7.53 -8.79 26.50
N GLU A 297 7.35 -8.24 25.30
CA GLU A 297 8.05 -8.73 24.11
C GLU A 297 9.53 -8.32 24.12
N GLU A 298 10.37 -9.15 23.54
CA GLU A 298 11.82 -8.90 23.45
C GLU A 298 12.11 -7.59 22.72
N GLY A 299 12.95 -6.74 23.31
CA GLY A 299 13.35 -5.45 22.71
C GLY A 299 12.36 -4.30 22.93
N ILE A 300 11.29 -4.49 23.73
CA ILE A 300 10.32 -3.47 24.08
C ILE A 300 10.63 -2.88 25.46
N ASN A 301 10.51 -1.55 25.58
CA ASN A 301 10.58 -0.87 26.89
C ASN A 301 9.36 -1.27 27.73
N PRO A 302 9.54 -1.76 28.99
CA PRO A 302 8.43 -2.09 29.89
C PRO A 302 7.46 -0.93 30.17
N GLU A 303 7.93 0.32 30.04
CA GLU A 303 7.12 1.52 30.21
C GLU A 303 6.63 2.12 28.88
N SER A 304 6.77 1.37 27.77
CA SER A 304 6.38 1.84 26.44
C SER A 304 4.92 2.28 26.38
N ASP A 305 4.68 3.43 25.77
CA ASP A 305 3.35 3.93 25.40
C ASP A 305 3.13 3.92 23.87
N THR A 306 3.96 3.19 23.13
CA THR A 306 3.82 2.99 21.68
C THR A 306 2.53 2.24 21.39
N GLU A 307 1.70 2.81 20.53
CA GLU A 307 0.45 2.17 20.13
C GLU A 307 0.68 1.04 19.13
N THR A 308 0.03 -0.10 19.39
CA THR A 308 -0.07 -1.24 18.46
C THR A 308 -1.41 -1.28 17.72
N PHE A 309 -2.28 -0.33 18.06
CA PHE A 309 -3.61 -0.13 17.49
C PHE A 309 -3.91 1.36 17.43
N ILE A 310 -4.56 1.77 16.36
CA ILE A 310 -5.13 3.10 16.27
C ILE A 310 -6.46 3.07 15.53
N ALA A 311 -7.42 3.83 16.03
CA ALA A 311 -8.64 4.21 15.31
C ALA A 311 -8.78 5.73 15.36
N LEU A 312 -9.13 6.33 14.25
CA LEU A 312 -9.31 7.78 14.17
C LEU A 312 -10.46 8.18 13.26
N LYS A 313 -10.96 9.37 13.47
CA LYS A 313 -11.93 10.05 12.64
C LYS A 313 -11.26 11.28 12.04
N CYS A 314 -11.30 11.42 10.72
CA CYS A 314 -10.77 12.58 10.02
C CYS A 314 -11.79 13.13 9.02
N PHE A 315 -11.55 14.35 8.55
CA PHE A 315 -12.43 15.07 7.65
C PHE A 315 -11.64 15.70 6.51
N ILE A 316 -12.30 15.81 5.35
CA ILE A 316 -11.79 16.51 4.18
C ILE A 316 -12.70 17.72 3.95
N ASP A 317 -12.14 18.92 4.14
CA ASP A 317 -12.87 20.18 4.02
C ASP A 317 -12.82 20.70 2.59
N ASN A 318 -13.63 20.10 1.75
CA ASN A 318 -13.87 20.54 0.39
C ASN A 318 -15.34 20.37 0.01
N TRP A 319 -15.71 20.87 -1.16
CA TRP A 319 -17.10 20.86 -1.63
C TRP A 319 -17.72 19.46 -1.71
N ARG A 320 -16.92 18.46 -2.06
CA ARG A 320 -17.37 17.06 -2.18
C ARG A 320 -17.61 16.40 -0.84
N TRP A 321 -16.78 16.67 0.18
CA TRP A 321 -16.70 15.87 1.40
C TRP A 321 -17.02 16.61 2.69
N ALA A 322 -17.22 17.94 2.65
CA ALA A 322 -17.46 18.70 3.88
C ALA A 322 -18.57 18.08 4.74
N GLY A 323 -18.23 17.72 5.99
CA GLY A 323 -19.12 17.11 6.95
C GLY A 323 -19.23 15.57 6.88
N VAL A 324 -18.58 14.90 5.92
CA VAL A 324 -18.53 13.42 5.86
C VAL A 324 -17.34 12.93 6.69
N PRO A 325 -17.56 12.11 7.74
CA PRO A 325 -16.48 11.53 8.50
C PRO A 325 -15.85 10.34 7.76
N PHE A 326 -14.52 10.28 7.80
CA PHE A 326 -13.72 9.13 7.40
C PHE A 326 -13.17 8.47 8.66
N TYR A 327 -13.53 7.22 8.90
CA TYR A 327 -13.06 6.41 10.02
C TYR A 327 -11.98 5.47 9.54
N LEU A 328 -10.79 5.54 10.14
CA LEU A 328 -9.66 4.67 9.83
C LEU A 328 -9.33 3.83 11.04
N ARG A 329 -9.09 2.53 10.83
CA ARG A 329 -8.70 1.60 11.90
C ARG A 329 -7.62 0.64 11.41
N THR A 330 -6.60 0.44 12.25
CA THR A 330 -5.56 -0.56 12.04
C THR A 330 -4.98 -1.00 13.37
N GLY A 331 -4.36 -2.18 13.42
CA GLY A 331 -3.68 -2.66 14.61
C GLY A 331 -3.20 -4.09 14.49
N LYS A 332 -2.36 -4.49 15.45
CA LYS A 332 -1.77 -5.83 15.53
C LYS A 332 -2.58 -6.73 16.46
N ARG A 333 -2.47 -8.04 16.28
CA ARG A 333 -3.17 -9.07 17.10
C ARG A 333 -4.68 -8.85 17.20
N LEU A 334 -5.31 -8.32 16.14
CA LEU A 334 -6.75 -8.16 16.08
C LEU A 334 -7.46 -9.49 15.74
N ALA A 335 -8.79 -9.50 15.86
CA ALA A 335 -9.62 -10.69 15.71
C ALA A 335 -9.57 -11.27 14.28
N GLU A 336 -9.49 -10.41 13.28
CA GLU A 336 -9.52 -10.77 11.85
C GLU A 336 -8.43 -10.01 11.09
N GLY A 337 -7.99 -10.55 9.96
CA GLY A 337 -7.02 -9.92 9.07
C GLY A 337 -7.63 -9.37 7.77
N GLN A 338 -8.95 -9.43 7.60
CA GLN A 338 -9.62 -8.99 6.39
C GLN A 338 -9.66 -7.46 6.32
N ARG A 339 -9.11 -6.92 5.24
CA ARG A 339 -8.97 -5.48 5.00
C ARG A 339 -10.11 -5.00 4.13
N ILE A 340 -10.85 -4.00 4.58
CA ILE A 340 -12.02 -3.49 3.86
C ILE A 340 -12.07 -1.96 3.80
N ILE A 341 -12.68 -1.46 2.72
CA ILE A 341 -13.23 -0.11 2.69
C ILE A 341 -14.75 -0.26 2.64
N SER A 342 -15.45 0.36 3.56
CA SER A 342 -16.91 0.35 3.59
C SER A 342 -17.45 1.77 3.46
N ILE A 343 -18.29 1.98 2.46
CA ILE A 343 -18.96 3.26 2.18
C ILE A 343 -20.42 3.08 2.58
N ALA A 344 -20.84 3.84 3.58
CA ALA A 344 -22.22 3.88 4.02
C ALA A 344 -22.97 4.99 3.27
N PHE A 345 -24.05 4.66 2.63
CA PHE A 345 -24.92 5.64 1.98
C PHE A 345 -25.91 6.23 2.97
N ARG A 346 -26.35 7.46 2.72
CA ARG A 346 -27.40 8.11 3.50
C ARG A 346 -28.70 7.32 3.38
N GLU A 347 -29.42 7.28 4.47
CA GLU A 347 -30.78 6.70 4.44
C GLU A 347 -31.72 7.54 3.58
N PRO A 348 -32.79 6.92 3.01
CA PRO A 348 -33.83 7.65 2.32
C PRO A 348 -34.40 8.77 3.19
N PRO A 349 -34.63 9.97 2.66
CA PRO A 349 -35.08 11.13 3.44
C PRO A 349 -36.46 10.94 4.08
N LYS A 350 -37.22 9.96 3.55
CA LYS A 350 -38.53 9.58 4.08
C LYS A 350 -38.75 8.09 3.87
N THR A 351 -39.03 7.37 4.95
CA THR A 351 -39.49 6.01 4.83
C THR A 351 -41.00 5.98 4.46
N MET A 352 -41.35 5.16 3.47
CA MET A 352 -42.72 4.88 3.06
C MET A 352 -43.18 3.50 3.52
N PHE A 353 -42.31 2.75 4.17
CA PHE A 353 -42.59 1.39 4.64
C PHE A 353 -43.22 1.42 6.04
N PRO A 354 -44.20 0.50 6.33
CA PRO A 354 -44.83 0.49 7.62
C PRO A 354 -43.89 0.12 8.76
N PRO A 355 -44.20 0.55 10.00
CA PRO A 355 -43.46 0.10 11.17
C PRO A 355 -43.35 -1.42 11.22
N GLY A 356 -42.17 -1.94 11.58
CA GLY A 356 -41.92 -3.39 11.60
C GLY A 356 -41.62 -4.02 10.25
N SER A 357 -41.53 -3.23 9.17
CA SER A 357 -41.12 -3.74 7.84
C SER A 357 -39.68 -4.26 7.79
N GLY A 358 -38.82 -3.87 8.74
CA GLY A 358 -37.39 -4.21 8.79
C GLY A 358 -36.49 -3.14 8.18
N ILE A 359 -37.04 -2.04 7.63
CA ILE A 359 -36.20 -0.93 7.16
C ILE A 359 -35.41 -0.31 8.30
N GLY A 360 -34.16 0.02 8.09
CA GLY A 360 -33.25 0.58 9.09
C GLY A 360 -32.72 -0.43 10.12
N ALA A 361 -33.37 -1.59 10.31
CA ALA A 361 -32.99 -2.57 11.33
C ALA A 361 -31.58 -3.17 11.15
N GLN A 362 -31.03 -3.09 9.94
CA GLN A 362 -29.72 -3.65 9.59
C GLN A 362 -28.77 -2.57 9.04
N GLY A 363 -28.98 -1.34 9.45
CA GLY A 363 -28.16 -0.17 9.09
C GLY A 363 -28.34 0.29 7.63
N PRO A 364 -27.58 1.30 7.22
CA PRO A 364 -27.67 1.91 5.89
C PRO A 364 -27.17 0.96 4.79
N ASP A 365 -27.44 1.30 3.53
CA ASP A 365 -26.84 0.61 2.40
C ASP A 365 -25.33 0.81 2.37
N HIS A 366 -24.60 -0.23 1.98
CA HIS A 366 -23.15 -0.22 1.97
C HIS A 366 -22.59 -0.71 0.64
N LEU A 367 -21.60 -0.01 0.13
CA LEU A 367 -20.66 -0.52 -0.86
C LEU A 367 -19.36 -0.87 -0.14
N THR A 368 -18.87 -2.09 -0.29
CA THR A 368 -17.67 -2.55 0.40
C THR A 368 -16.68 -3.12 -0.58
N PHE A 369 -15.43 -2.63 -0.51
CA PHE A 369 -14.27 -3.17 -1.22
C PHE A 369 -13.48 -4.05 -0.27
N ASP A 370 -13.16 -5.27 -0.70
CA ASP A 370 -12.22 -6.14 -0.02
C ASP A 370 -10.82 -5.87 -0.60
N LEU A 371 -9.90 -5.44 0.23
CA LEU A 371 -8.52 -5.16 -0.13
C LEU A 371 -7.60 -6.39 -0.06
N ALA A 372 -8.18 -7.59 0.12
CA ALA A 372 -7.46 -8.84 -0.05
C ALA A 372 -7.22 -9.14 -1.54
N ASP A 373 -6.31 -10.07 -1.81
CA ASP A 373 -5.86 -10.37 -3.18
C ASP A 373 -6.99 -10.85 -4.13
N ALA A 374 -8.13 -11.29 -3.58
CA ALA A 374 -9.32 -11.67 -4.35
C ALA A 374 -10.14 -10.50 -4.90
N SER A 375 -9.84 -9.25 -4.55
CA SER A 375 -10.49 -8.02 -5.06
C SER A 375 -12.01 -8.11 -5.18
N LYS A 376 -12.68 -8.42 -4.07
CA LYS A 376 -14.15 -8.52 -4.05
C LYS A 376 -14.78 -7.15 -3.81
N VAL A 377 -15.91 -6.93 -4.48
CA VAL A 377 -16.79 -5.79 -4.23
C VAL A 377 -18.17 -6.30 -3.86
N SER A 378 -18.81 -5.72 -2.86
CA SER A 378 -20.16 -6.08 -2.47
C SER A 378 -21.04 -4.85 -2.24
N LEU A 379 -22.28 -4.92 -2.73
CA LEU A 379 -23.30 -3.90 -2.49
C LEU A 379 -24.40 -4.52 -1.61
N SER A 380 -24.64 -3.93 -0.44
CA SER A 380 -25.72 -4.33 0.47
C SER A 380 -26.85 -3.31 0.42
N PHE A 381 -28.08 -3.77 0.17
CA PHE A 381 -29.26 -2.92 0.05
C PHE A 381 -30.52 -3.69 0.50
N TYR A 382 -31.62 -2.98 0.74
CA TYR A 382 -32.86 -3.61 1.15
C TYR A 382 -33.63 -4.16 -0.04
N GLY A 383 -34.16 -5.39 0.11
CA GLY A 383 -35.06 -6.01 -0.82
C GLY A 383 -36.31 -6.53 -0.12
N LYS A 384 -37.40 -6.66 -0.84
CA LYS A 384 -38.65 -7.24 -0.31
C LYS A 384 -38.47 -8.74 -0.10
N ARG A 385 -38.78 -9.21 1.11
CA ARG A 385 -38.86 -10.65 1.39
C ARG A 385 -40.02 -11.28 0.59
N PRO A 386 -39.81 -12.46 -0.04
CA PRO A 386 -40.90 -13.21 -0.65
C PRO A 386 -42.05 -13.49 0.32
N GLY A 387 -43.27 -13.43 -0.15
CA GLY A 387 -44.48 -13.67 0.66
C GLY A 387 -45.42 -12.46 0.74
N PRO A 388 -46.53 -12.58 1.47
CA PRO A 388 -47.49 -11.50 1.65
C PRO A 388 -46.92 -10.39 2.55
N GLY A 389 -47.26 -9.14 2.27
CA GLY A 389 -46.83 -7.97 3.04
C GLY A 389 -45.50 -7.39 2.60
N MET A 390 -45.15 -6.21 3.19
CA MET A 390 -43.95 -5.42 2.88
C MET A 390 -42.87 -5.61 3.95
N ARG A 391 -42.42 -6.85 4.12
CA ARG A 391 -41.23 -7.12 4.94
C ARG A 391 -39.98 -7.01 4.09
N LEU A 392 -38.97 -6.37 4.63
CA LEU A 392 -37.69 -6.10 3.99
C LEU A 392 -36.56 -6.89 4.68
N ASP A 393 -35.61 -7.35 3.88
CA ASP A 393 -34.32 -7.90 4.35
C ASP A 393 -33.19 -7.22 3.64
N LYS A 394 -32.02 -7.22 4.28
CA LYS A 394 -30.78 -6.78 3.65
C LYS A 394 -30.28 -7.85 2.69
N LEU A 395 -30.19 -7.50 1.42
CA LEU A 395 -29.61 -8.32 0.38
C LEU A 395 -28.18 -7.90 0.11
N SER A 396 -27.34 -8.82 -0.36
CA SER A 396 -25.97 -8.52 -0.77
C SER A 396 -25.72 -9.06 -2.17
N LEU A 397 -25.31 -8.16 -3.07
CA LEU A 397 -24.75 -8.51 -4.36
C LEU A 397 -23.24 -8.51 -4.24
N GLN A 398 -22.60 -9.59 -4.65
CA GLN A 398 -21.14 -9.72 -4.57
C GLN A 398 -20.59 -10.14 -5.93
N PHE A 399 -19.44 -9.59 -6.29
CA PHE A 399 -18.65 -10.02 -7.44
C PHE A 399 -17.17 -9.95 -7.11
N ALA A 400 -16.40 -10.82 -7.75
CA ALA A 400 -14.97 -10.88 -7.64
C ALA A 400 -14.33 -10.62 -9.01
N MET A 401 -13.22 -9.91 -9.03
CA MET A 401 -12.57 -9.53 -10.30
C MET A 401 -12.10 -10.75 -11.10
N HIS A 402 -11.74 -11.85 -10.43
CA HIS A 402 -11.33 -13.08 -11.12
C HIS A 402 -12.50 -13.85 -11.77
N ASP A 403 -13.75 -13.50 -11.49
CA ASP A 403 -14.93 -14.12 -12.14
C ASP A 403 -15.04 -13.75 -13.63
N THR A 404 -14.27 -12.77 -14.10
CA THR A 404 -14.27 -12.33 -15.51
C THR A 404 -13.68 -13.35 -16.47
N GLY A 405 -13.07 -14.44 -15.98
CA GLY A 405 -12.44 -15.47 -16.80
C GLY A 405 -11.14 -15.03 -17.50
N PHE A 406 -10.77 -13.76 -17.41
CA PHE A 406 -9.54 -13.22 -17.96
C PHE A 406 -8.50 -13.09 -16.84
N ILE A 407 -7.69 -14.12 -16.68
CA ILE A 407 -6.55 -14.10 -15.77
C ILE A 407 -5.31 -13.84 -16.62
N GLY A 408 -4.85 -12.57 -16.65
CA GLY A 408 -3.52 -12.24 -17.13
C GLY A 408 -2.44 -12.69 -16.13
N ASP A 409 -1.17 -12.43 -16.43
CA ASP A 409 -0.10 -12.55 -15.44
C ASP A 409 -0.29 -11.49 -14.35
N VAL A 410 -0.83 -11.93 -13.22
CA VAL A 410 -1.04 -11.05 -12.05
C VAL A 410 0.33 -10.75 -11.45
N LEU A 411 0.67 -9.47 -11.40
CA LEU A 411 1.90 -9.00 -10.76
C LEU A 411 1.68 -8.84 -9.26
N GLU A 412 2.64 -9.29 -8.46
CA GLU A 412 2.69 -8.92 -7.05
C GLU A 412 2.96 -7.41 -6.89
N ALA A 413 2.62 -6.85 -5.73
CA ALA A 413 2.72 -5.41 -5.49
C ALA A 413 4.12 -4.85 -5.79
N TYR A 414 5.18 -5.52 -5.36
CA TYR A 414 6.55 -5.08 -5.64
C TYR A 414 6.95 -5.24 -7.10
N GLU A 415 6.50 -6.30 -7.77
CA GLU A 415 6.71 -6.48 -9.22
C GLU A 415 6.09 -5.34 -10.01
N ARG A 416 4.86 -4.99 -9.69
CA ARG A 416 4.15 -3.87 -10.30
C ARG A 416 4.88 -2.54 -10.08
N LEU A 417 5.28 -2.25 -8.86
CA LEU A 417 5.97 -1.02 -8.53
C LEU A 417 7.36 -0.93 -9.20
N ILE A 418 8.14 -2.00 -9.22
CA ILE A 418 9.43 -2.02 -9.95
C ILE A 418 9.21 -1.72 -11.44
N LEU A 419 8.23 -2.37 -12.06
CA LEU A 419 7.90 -2.17 -13.47
C LEU A 419 7.47 -0.73 -13.76
N ASP A 420 6.60 -0.16 -12.93
CA ASP A 420 6.13 1.22 -13.06
C ASP A 420 7.29 2.23 -12.86
N ALA A 421 8.19 1.99 -11.91
CA ALA A 421 9.39 2.81 -11.75
C ALA A 421 10.30 2.75 -13.00
N MET A 422 10.49 1.56 -13.60
CA MET A 422 11.24 1.43 -14.86
C MET A 422 10.56 2.16 -16.02
N ARG A 423 9.23 2.23 -16.03
CA ARG A 423 8.46 2.98 -17.04
C ARG A 423 8.44 4.49 -16.78
N GLY A 424 8.72 4.92 -15.57
CA GLY A 424 8.58 6.30 -15.12
C GLY A 424 7.16 6.67 -14.75
N ASP A 425 6.36 5.68 -14.39
CA ASP A 425 4.96 5.85 -14.00
C ASP A 425 4.84 6.08 -12.49
N HIS A 426 4.49 7.31 -12.09
CA HIS A 426 4.34 7.72 -10.69
C HIS A 426 2.92 7.54 -10.13
N THR A 427 1.99 6.91 -10.86
CA THR A 427 0.58 6.78 -10.45
C THR A 427 0.41 6.21 -9.05
N LEU A 428 1.24 5.20 -8.70
CA LEU A 428 1.18 4.48 -7.44
C LEU A 428 2.22 4.96 -6.41
N TYR A 429 2.83 6.12 -6.65
CA TYR A 429 3.86 6.67 -5.76
C TYR A 429 3.39 7.95 -5.09
N THR A 430 4.13 8.34 -4.07
CA THR A 430 3.85 9.56 -3.31
C THR A 430 4.92 10.62 -3.59
N THR A 431 4.46 11.87 -3.72
CA THR A 431 5.34 13.04 -3.91
C THR A 431 5.88 13.57 -2.58
N ALA A 432 6.96 14.36 -2.64
CA ALA A 432 7.48 15.10 -1.48
C ALA A 432 6.38 15.98 -0.87
N GLU A 433 5.68 16.77 -1.68
CA GLU A 433 4.55 17.61 -1.25
C GLU A 433 3.46 16.79 -0.54
N GLY A 434 3.10 15.63 -1.10
CA GLY A 434 2.10 14.75 -0.51
C GLY A 434 2.51 14.24 0.88
N ILE A 435 3.75 13.78 1.03
CA ILE A 435 4.27 13.29 2.32
C ILE A 435 4.33 14.41 3.34
N GLU A 436 4.88 15.56 2.99
CA GLU A 436 4.99 16.72 3.90
C GLU A 436 3.60 17.20 4.33
N GLY A 437 2.65 17.29 3.39
CA GLY A 437 1.27 17.66 3.70
C GLY A 437 0.60 16.68 4.66
N LEU A 438 0.86 15.38 4.54
CA LEU A 438 0.32 14.38 5.48
C LEU A 438 0.94 14.50 6.88
N TRP A 439 2.25 14.73 6.99
CA TRP A 439 2.88 14.98 8.28
C TRP A 439 2.41 16.29 8.94
N GLU A 440 2.14 17.34 8.15
CA GLU A 440 1.51 18.57 8.64
C GLU A 440 0.15 18.29 9.30
N LYS A 441 -0.72 17.49 8.65
CA LYS A 441 -2.02 17.12 9.21
C LYS A 441 -1.92 16.19 10.41
N ALA A 442 -0.85 15.41 10.51
CA ALA A 442 -0.57 14.50 11.63
C ALA A 442 0.03 15.22 12.85
N ALA A 443 0.64 16.40 12.69
CA ALA A 443 1.41 17.09 13.74
C ALA A 443 0.65 17.23 15.06
N PRO A 444 -0.64 17.68 15.12
CA PRO A 444 -1.34 17.83 16.40
C PRO A 444 -1.48 16.52 17.19
N LEU A 445 -1.59 15.38 16.50
CA LEU A 445 -1.63 14.07 17.16
C LEU A 445 -0.25 13.64 17.65
N ILE A 446 0.79 13.95 16.91
CA ILE A 446 2.19 13.62 17.28
C ILE A 446 2.61 14.44 18.51
N ASP A 447 2.24 15.73 18.55
CA ASP A 447 2.61 16.67 19.61
C ASP A 447 1.85 16.40 20.91
N ALA A 448 0.60 15.93 20.83
CA ALA A 448 -0.27 15.69 22.00
C ALA A 448 -1.05 14.37 21.85
N PRO A 449 -0.37 13.21 21.83
CA PRO A 449 -1.04 11.92 21.64
C PRO A 449 -1.94 11.59 22.81
N PRO A 450 -3.18 11.09 22.59
CA PRO A 450 -4.05 10.65 23.69
C PRO A 450 -3.46 9.41 24.36
N PRO A 451 -3.85 9.13 25.63
CA PRO A 451 -3.36 7.97 26.36
C PRO A 451 -3.63 6.65 25.64
N VAL A 452 -2.68 5.73 25.74
CA VAL A 452 -2.81 4.37 25.20
C VAL A 452 -3.78 3.55 26.06
N ARG A 453 -4.73 2.86 25.42
CA ARG A 453 -5.72 2.00 26.06
C ARG A 453 -5.36 0.52 25.86
N PRO A 454 -5.46 -0.33 26.88
CA PRO A 454 -5.21 -1.76 26.70
C PRO A 454 -6.32 -2.42 25.87
N TYR A 455 -5.96 -3.45 25.11
CA TYR A 455 -6.91 -4.37 24.47
C TYR A 455 -6.38 -5.81 24.49
N ALA A 456 -7.31 -6.77 24.50
CA ALA A 456 -6.96 -8.19 24.46
C ALA A 456 -6.56 -8.60 23.03
N PRO A 457 -5.50 -9.40 22.84
CA PRO A 457 -5.23 -10.07 21.57
C PRO A 457 -6.47 -10.87 21.11
N GLY A 458 -6.75 -10.83 19.81
CA GLY A 458 -7.95 -11.45 19.23
C GLY A 458 -9.24 -10.63 19.40
N SER A 459 -9.17 -9.41 19.93
CA SER A 459 -10.29 -8.47 19.99
C SER A 459 -10.26 -7.48 18.81
N TRP A 460 -11.24 -6.58 18.74
CA TRP A 460 -11.31 -5.52 17.73
C TRP A 460 -10.68 -4.18 18.19
N GLY A 461 -9.84 -4.23 19.22
CA GLY A 461 -9.22 -3.06 19.81
C GLY A 461 -9.92 -2.60 21.11
N PRO A 462 -9.55 -1.44 21.65
CA PRO A 462 -10.16 -0.89 22.88
C PRO A 462 -11.65 -0.60 22.70
N ASN A 463 -12.48 -0.92 23.70
CA ASN A 463 -13.95 -0.72 23.63
C ASN A 463 -14.39 0.72 23.33
N VAL A 464 -13.56 1.71 23.65
CA VAL A 464 -13.88 3.13 23.39
C VAL A 464 -13.95 3.47 21.89
N ILE A 465 -13.52 2.58 21.00
CA ILE A 465 -13.71 2.76 19.53
C ILE A 465 -15.18 2.87 19.13
N HIS A 466 -16.10 2.29 19.91
CA HIS A 466 -17.53 2.40 19.65
C HIS A 466 -18.06 3.81 19.92
N GLN A 467 -17.45 4.53 20.86
CA GLN A 467 -17.77 5.95 21.11
C GLN A 467 -17.24 6.85 19.99
N LEU A 468 -16.05 6.52 19.44
CA LEU A 468 -15.45 7.27 18.34
C LEU A 468 -16.34 7.29 17.10
N ILE A 469 -16.95 6.14 16.76
CA ILE A 469 -17.77 6.00 15.54
C ILE A 469 -19.25 6.33 15.77
N ALA A 470 -19.72 6.46 17.01
CA ALA A 470 -21.13 6.74 17.30
C ALA A 470 -21.64 7.98 16.54
N PRO A 471 -22.88 7.98 16.03
CA PRO A 471 -23.93 6.97 16.18
C PRO A 471 -23.84 5.74 15.26
N HIS A 472 -22.80 5.66 14.42
CA HIS A 472 -22.57 4.54 13.51
C HIS A 472 -21.95 3.33 14.23
N ALA A 473 -21.73 2.25 13.49
CA ALA A 473 -21.03 1.05 13.97
C ALA A 473 -19.92 0.65 13.01
N TRP A 474 -18.86 0.02 13.56
CA TRP A 474 -17.81 -0.57 12.73
C TRP A 474 -18.37 -1.73 11.92
N ARG A 475 -18.12 -1.70 10.61
CA ARG A 475 -18.49 -2.79 9.71
C ARG A 475 -17.56 -3.97 9.93
N LEU A 476 -18.13 -5.13 10.26
CA LEU A 476 -17.34 -6.34 10.49
C LEU A 476 -17.33 -7.23 9.24
N PRO A 477 -16.19 -7.84 8.89
CA PRO A 477 -16.07 -8.68 7.69
C PRO A 477 -17.03 -9.88 7.68
N PHE A 478 -17.27 -10.49 8.84
CA PHE A 478 -18.12 -11.68 8.96
C PHE A 478 -19.64 -11.38 8.82
N GLU A 479 -20.07 -10.15 8.91
CA GLU A 479 -21.47 -9.79 8.61
C GLU A 479 -21.91 -10.21 7.21
N ARG A 480 -20.96 -10.54 6.34
CA ARG A 480 -21.17 -11.07 5.00
C ARG A 480 -21.43 -12.59 4.98
N ALA A 481 -20.75 -13.33 5.85
CA ALA A 481 -20.90 -14.79 5.96
C ALA A 481 -22.21 -15.21 6.64
N TRP A 482 -22.84 -14.28 7.35
CA TRP A 482 -24.06 -14.53 8.13
C TRP A 482 -25.28 -14.85 7.29
N ARG A 483 -25.20 -14.78 5.98
CA ARG A 483 -26.32 -14.89 5.05
C ARG A 483 -26.12 -15.91 3.94
N ASP A 484 -25.41 -16.98 4.24
CA ASP A 484 -25.48 -18.17 3.41
C ASP A 484 -26.93 -18.72 3.50
N PRO A 485 -27.74 -18.60 2.42
CA PRO A 485 -29.13 -19.08 2.43
C PRO A 485 -29.23 -20.57 2.74
N ASN A 486 -28.13 -21.33 2.58
CA ASN A 486 -28.06 -22.75 2.87
C ASN A 486 -27.88 -23.07 4.37
N ARG A 487 -27.63 -22.08 5.23
CA ARG A 487 -27.53 -22.24 6.68
C ARG A 487 -28.79 -21.88 7.45
N LEU A 488 -29.85 -21.43 6.78
CA LEU A 488 -31.15 -21.13 7.41
C LEU A 488 -32.13 -22.34 7.43
N GLY A 489 -31.62 -23.54 7.20
CA GLY A 489 -32.39 -24.78 7.15
C GLY A 489 -31.93 -25.85 8.15
N SER A 490 -31.36 -25.47 9.30
CA SER A 490 -31.13 -26.42 10.42
C SER A 490 -31.49 -25.80 11.76
#